data_a2da55cf0d586ba1a56c5607dace7e57
#
_entry.id   a2da55cf0d586ba1a56c5607dace7e57
#
_cell.length_a   1.000
_cell.length_b   1.000
_cell.length_c   1.000
_cell.angle_alpha   90.00
_cell.angle_beta   90.00
_cell.angle_gamma   90.00
#
_symmetry.space_group_name_H-M   'P 1'
#
loop_
_entity.id
_entity.type
_entity.pdbx_description
1 polymer ?
#
loop_
_entity_poly.entity_id
_entity_poly.type
_entity_poly.pdbx_seq_one_letter_code
_entity_poly.pdbx_strand_id
1 'polypeptide(L)'
;MFKKLHIFLGATVADAASRPLHWIYDQKKLRSYIKNKKNIAFFKENRCPFYSIKTGEVSGYNAVGQVMFKTLTNTGNKNDIIPHFKKNIVKNFGPSSKYWKNLKLRKKYKKIKW
;
A
#
# COMPACT_ATOMS: atom_id res chain seq x y z
N MET A 1 21.59 1.24 11.76
CA MET A 1 20.74 1.90 10.75
C MET A 1 20.37 0.96 9.60
N PHE A 2 21.32 0.31 8.96
CA PHE A 2 21.08 -0.59 7.80
C PHE A 2 20.06 -1.72 8.04
N LYS A 3 20.11 -2.42 9.19
CA LYS A 3 19.15 -3.51 9.49
C LYS A 3 17.68 -3.05 9.47
N LYS A 4 17.38 -1.87 10.05
CA LYS A 4 16.01 -1.33 10.08
C LYS A 4 15.52 -0.97 8.67
N LEU A 5 16.39 -0.44 7.83
CA LEU A 5 16.08 -0.14 6.43
C LEU A 5 15.76 -1.42 5.65
N HIS A 6 16.56 -2.48 5.81
CA HIS A 6 16.32 -3.75 5.13
C HIS A 6 14.99 -4.40 5.53
N ILE A 7 14.64 -4.35 6.83
CA ILE A 7 13.34 -4.84 7.31
C ILE A 7 12.19 -4.07 6.65
N PHE A 8 12.30 -2.74 6.61
CA PHE A 8 11.28 -1.90 6.01
C PHE A 8 11.16 -2.12 4.50
N LEU A 9 12.27 -2.23 3.79
CA LEU A 9 12.30 -2.57 2.35
C LEU A 9 11.69 -3.94 2.09
N GLY A 10 12.04 -4.94 2.91
CA GLY A 10 11.47 -6.29 2.80
C GLY A 10 9.95 -6.27 2.97
N ALA A 11 9.43 -5.56 3.97
CA ALA A 11 8.00 -5.40 4.18
C ALA A 11 7.31 -4.69 3.00
N THR A 12 7.96 -3.67 2.43
CA THR A 12 7.46 -2.93 1.27
C THR A 12 7.37 -3.81 0.03
N VAL A 13 8.42 -4.61 -0.23
CA VAL A 13 8.44 -5.55 -1.35
C VAL A 13 7.39 -6.65 -1.18
N ALA A 14 7.26 -7.21 0.03
CA ALA A 14 6.26 -8.23 0.34
C ALA A 14 4.83 -7.70 0.16
N ASP A 15 4.56 -6.49 0.61
CA ASP A 15 3.27 -5.82 0.41
C ASP A 15 2.96 -5.64 -1.09
N ALA A 16 3.90 -5.10 -1.87
CA ALA A 16 3.73 -4.92 -3.31
C ALA A 16 3.56 -6.26 -4.06
N ALA A 17 4.28 -7.30 -3.62
CA ALA A 17 4.22 -8.63 -4.23
C ALA A 17 2.87 -9.32 -4.00
N SER A 18 2.27 -9.14 -2.82
CA SER A 18 0.99 -9.76 -2.44
C SER A 18 -0.23 -8.97 -2.88
N ARG A 19 -0.08 -7.67 -3.11
CA ARG A 19 -1.18 -6.73 -3.33
C ARG A 19 -2.17 -7.09 -4.45
N PRO A 20 -1.76 -7.65 -5.60
CA PRO A 20 -2.71 -8.03 -6.66
C PRO A 20 -3.77 -9.05 -6.23
N LEU A 21 -3.51 -9.79 -5.15
CA LEU A 21 -4.41 -10.79 -4.57
C LEU A 21 -5.02 -10.36 -3.23
N HIS A 22 -4.84 -9.10 -2.82
CA HIS A 22 -5.43 -8.57 -1.58
C HIS A 22 -6.96 -8.63 -1.60
N TRP A 23 -7.56 -8.75 -0.42
CA TRP A 23 -9.01 -8.71 -0.20
C TRP A 23 -9.80 -9.86 -0.82
N ILE A 24 -9.12 -10.97 -1.15
CA ILE A 24 -9.77 -12.18 -1.64
C ILE A 24 -9.90 -13.14 -0.48
N TYR A 25 -11.00 -13.05 0.26
CA TYR A 25 -11.27 -13.89 1.43
C TYR A 25 -11.84 -15.26 1.07
N ASP A 26 -12.46 -15.41 -0.08
CA ASP A 26 -12.93 -16.69 -0.59
C ASP A 26 -11.74 -17.56 -1.00
N GLN A 27 -11.48 -18.60 -0.20
CA GLN A 27 -10.36 -19.50 -0.41
C GLN A 27 -10.48 -20.32 -1.71
N LYS A 28 -11.70 -20.69 -2.12
CA LYS A 28 -11.93 -21.40 -3.37
C LYS A 28 -11.57 -20.51 -4.56
N LYS A 29 -12.02 -19.27 -4.51
CA LYS A 29 -11.74 -18.27 -5.53
C LYS A 29 -10.25 -17.94 -5.59
N LEU A 30 -9.58 -17.75 -4.44
CA LEU A 30 -8.14 -17.51 -4.40
C LEU A 30 -7.38 -18.69 -5.03
N ARG A 31 -7.70 -19.91 -4.62
CA ARG A 31 -7.08 -21.14 -5.18
C ARG A 31 -7.28 -21.25 -6.67
N SER A 32 -8.45 -20.87 -7.21
CA SER A 32 -8.71 -20.90 -8.65
C SER A 32 -7.79 -19.96 -9.43
N TYR A 33 -7.44 -18.80 -8.87
CA TYR A 33 -6.55 -17.84 -9.52
C TYR A 33 -5.09 -18.28 -9.53
N ILE A 34 -4.64 -18.96 -8.46
CA ILE A 34 -3.24 -19.37 -8.31
C ILE A 34 -2.97 -20.81 -8.77
N LYS A 35 -4.03 -21.55 -9.17
CA LYS A 35 -3.90 -22.92 -9.66
C LYS A 35 -2.90 -22.98 -10.81
N ASN A 36 -1.95 -23.91 -10.73
CA ASN A 36 -0.90 -24.12 -11.74
C ASN A 36 0.07 -22.94 -11.93
N LYS A 37 0.11 -21.98 -11.01
CA LYS A 37 1.09 -20.89 -11.03
C LYS A 37 2.32 -21.28 -10.20
N LYS A 38 3.51 -21.26 -10.80
CA LYS A 38 4.77 -21.53 -10.11
C LYS A 38 5.17 -20.40 -9.16
N ASN A 39 4.84 -19.17 -9.52
CA ASN A 39 5.12 -17.98 -8.71
C ASN A 39 3.86 -17.11 -8.64
N ILE A 40 3.43 -16.81 -7.43
CA ILE A 40 2.27 -15.95 -7.13
C ILE A 40 2.67 -14.55 -6.67
N ALA A 41 3.95 -14.33 -6.38
CA ALA A 41 4.46 -13.00 -6.05
C ALA A 41 4.36 -12.08 -7.26
N PHE A 42 3.96 -10.84 -7.05
CA PHE A 42 3.73 -9.87 -8.13
C PHE A 42 2.78 -10.41 -9.20
N PHE A 43 1.68 -11.01 -8.76
CA PHE A 43 0.71 -11.61 -9.68
C PHE A 43 0.35 -10.63 -10.80
N LYS A 44 0.47 -11.08 -12.04
CA LYS A 44 0.37 -10.22 -13.23
C LYS A 44 -0.97 -9.52 -13.36
N GLU A 45 -2.05 -10.22 -12.98
CA GLU A 45 -3.40 -9.73 -13.09
C GLU A 45 -3.87 -9.21 -11.73
N ASN A 46 -4.33 -7.97 -11.68
CA ASN A 46 -4.99 -7.48 -10.48
C ASN A 46 -6.33 -8.20 -10.27
N ARG A 47 -6.42 -9.03 -9.24
CA ARG A 47 -7.62 -9.74 -8.81
C ARG A 47 -8.27 -9.12 -7.57
N CYS A 48 -7.69 -8.05 -7.04
CA CYS A 48 -8.25 -7.31 -5.92
C CYS A 48 -9.64 -6.76 -6.30
N PRO A 49 -10.70 -7.06 -5.51
CA PRO A 49 -12.07 -6.65 -5.85
C PRO A 49 -12.32 -5.14 -5.64
N PHE A 50 -11.45 -4.45 -4.90
CA PHE A 50 -11.70 -3.06 -4.48
C PHE A 50 -10.84 -2.03 -5.20
N TYR A 51 -9.68 -2.40 -5.74
CA TYR A 51 -8.77 -1.46 -6.38
C TYR A 51 -8.31 -1.94 -7.74
N SER A 52 -8.15 -0.99 -8.64
CA SER A 52 -7.27 -1.19 -9.79
C SER A 52 -5.85 -0.82 -9.36
N ILE A 53 -4.96 -1.78 -9.43
CA ILE A 53 -3.58 -1.66 -8.98
C ILE A 53 -2.66 -2.07 -10.12
N LYS A 54 -1.59 -1.31 -10.31
CA LYS A 54 -0.49 -1.77 -11.16
C LYS A 54 0.40 -2.71 -10.37
N THR A 55 0.90 -3.75 -11.01
CA THR A 55 1.89 -4.65 -10.41
C THR A 55 3.09 -3.84 -9.91
N GLY A 56 3.51 -4.10 -8.67
CA GLY A 56 4.61 -3.39 -8.02
C GLY A 56 4.18 -2.15 -7.21
N GLU A 57 2.92 -1.71 -7.29
CA GLU A 57 2.42 -0.66 -6.39
C GLU A 57 2.17 -1.22 -4.98
N VAL A 58 2.46 -0.41 -3.96
CA VAL A 58 2.22 -0.74 -2.55
C VAL A 58 0.79 -0.45 -2.12
N SER A 59 0.34 -1.09 -1.04
CA SER A 59 -0.95 -0.82 -0.42
C SER A 59 -1.00 0.55 0.26
N GLY A 60 -2.21 1.04 0.57
CA GLY A 60 -2.40 2.24 1.37
C GLY A 60 -1.77 2.13 2.75
N TYR A 61 -1.78 0.95 3.35
CA TYR A 61 -1.13 0.68 4.64
C TYR A 61 0.38 0.88 4.56
N ASN A 62 1.02 0.32 3.52
CA ASN A 62 2.45 0.50 3.31
C ASN A 62 2.79 1.96 2.96
N ALA A 63 1.97 2.63 2.17
CA ALA A 63 2.17 4.04 1.85
C ALA A 63 2.18 4.93 3.11
N VAL A 64 1.29 4.67 4.09
CA VAL A 64 1.32 5.34 5.40
C VAL A 64 2.59 4.99 6.18
N GLY A 65 2.98 3.72 6.17
CA GLY A 65 4.23 3.24 6.78
C GLY A 65 5.46 3.96 6.19
N GLN A 66 5.50 4.20 4.88
CA GLN A 66 6.57 4.95 4.23
C GLN A 66 6.65 6.40 4.73
N VAL A 67 5.51 7.06 4.93
CA VAL A 67 5.48 8.42 5.50
C VAL A 67 6.00 8.42 6.94
N MET A 68 5.62 7.43 7.76
CA MET A 68 6.14 7.29 9.12
C MET A 68 7.65 7.02 9.12
N PHE A 69 8.11 6.07 8.31
CA PHE A 69 9.53 5.76 8.21
C PHE A 69 10.35 6.99 7.82
N LYS A 70 9.91 7.72 6.81
CA LYS A 70 10.56 8.96 6.38
C LYS A 70 10.55 10.05 7.47
N THR A 71 9.46 10.14 8.23
CA THR A 71 9.38 11.06 9.37
C THR A 71 10.41 10.70 10.42
N LEU A 72 10.48 9.42 10.80
CA LEU A 72 11.43 8.93 11.80
C LEU A 72 12.89 9.14 11.40
N THR A 73 13.21 8.98 10.12
CA THR A 73 14.59 9.14 9.63
C THR A 73 15.01 10.61 9.48
N ASN A 74 14.06 11.50 9.28
CA ASN A 74 14.33 12.92 9.02
C ASN A 74 14.13 13.83 10.25
N THR A 75 13.59 13.29 11.36
CA THR A 75 13.34 14.05 12.58
C THR A 75 14.45 13.76 13.62
N GLY A 76 15.28 14.75 13.91
CA GLY A 76 16.39 14.60 14.86
C GLY A 76 15.94 14.54 16.32
N ASN A 77 14.83 15.21 16.67
CA ASN A 77 14.31 15.24 18.04
C ASN A 77 13.05 14.36 18.16
N LYS A 78 13.06 13.46 19.14
CA LYS A 78 11.92 12.53 19.38
C LYS A 78 10.61 13.24 19.68
N ASN A 79 10.66 14.41 20.33
CA ASN A 79 9.46 15.19 20.68
C ASN A 79 8.76 15.78 19.45
N ASP A 80 9.46 15.92 18.32
CA ASP A 80 8.93 16.49 17.09
C ASP A 80 8.35 15.43 16.13
N ILE A 81 8.51 14.15 16.45
CA ILE A 81 8.06 13.05 15.57
C ILE A 81 6.56 13.15 15.29
N ILE A 82 5.74 13.29 16.34
CA ILE A 82 4.28 13.33 16.18
C ILE A 82 3.80 14.56 15.40
N PRO A 83 4.24 15.79 15.71
CA PRO A 83 3.92 16.97 14.91
C PRO A 83 4.34 16.82 13.45
N HIS A 84 5.56 16.34 13.18
CA HIS A 84 6.07 16.14 11.83
C HIS A 84 5.30 15.04 11.09
N PHE A 85 4.95 13.94 11.77
CA PHE A 85 4.15 12.88 11.17
C PHE A 85 2.75 13.38 10.78
N LYS A 86 2.05 14.10 11.67
CA LYS A 86 0.76 14.73 11.36
C LYS A 86 0.83 15.62 10.12
N LYS A 87 1.83 16.49 10.06
CA LYS A 87 2.08 17.37 8.90
C LYS A 87 2.29 16.55 7.62
N ASN A 88 3.11 15.52 7.69
CA ASN A 88 3.44 14.68 6.54
C ASN A 88 2.25 13.83 6.07
N ILE A 89 1.41 13.34 6.98
CA ILE A 89 0.17 12.63 6.62
C ILE A 89 -0.77 13.55 5.86
N VAL A 90 -1.01 14.76 6.36
CA VAL A 90 -1.87 15.74 5.66
C VAL A 90 -1.32 16.08 4.28
N LYS A 91 -0.01 16.31 4.17
CA LYS A 91 0.65 16.60 2.89
C LYS A 91 0.50 15.46 1.87
N ASN A 92 0.66 14.21 2.31
CA ASN A 92 0.70 13.06 1.41
C ASN A 92 -0.69 12.47 1.11
N PHE A 93 -1.64 12.57 2.04
CA PHE A 93 -2.96 11.95 1.94
C PHE A 93 -4.14 12.92 2.09
N GLY A 94 -3.88 14.18 2.42
CA GLY A 94 -4.93 15.20 2.53
C GLY A 94 -5.59 15.54 1.19
N PRO A 95 -6.66 16.34 1.22
CA PRO A 95 -7.50 16.64 0.04
C PRO A 95 -6.76 17.21 -1.17
N SER A 96 -5.67 17.96 -0.93
CA SER A 96 -4.82 18.54 -1.98
C SER A 96 -3.74 17.59 -2.50
N SER A 97 -3.57 16.43 -1.88
CA SER A 97 -2.51 15.49 -2.22
C SER A 97 -2.72 14.82 -3.58
N LYS A 98 -1.61 14.39 -4.19
CA LYS A 98 -1.65 13.55 -5.39
C LYS A 98 -2.39 12.24 -5.15
N TYR A 99 -2.25 11.67 -3.95
CA TYR A 99 -2.95 10.45 -3.55
C TYR A 99 -4.48 10.64 -3.61
N TRP A 100 -4.99 11.73 -3.02
CA TRP A 100 -6.42 12.03 -3.01
C TRP A 100 -6.96 12.34 -4.41
N LYS A 101 -6.22 13.10 -5.22
CA LYS A 101 -6.56 13.36 -6.62
C LYS A 101 -6.66 12.06 -7.41
N ASN A 102 -5.71 11.17 -7.26
CA ASN A 102 -5.73 9.86 -7.90
C ASN A 102 -6.90 8.98 -7.41
N LEU A 103 -7.25 9.06 -6.13
CA LEU A 103 -8.39 8.35 -5.55
C LEU A 103 -9.72 8.83 -6.14
N LYS A 104 -9.88 10.14 -6.34
CA LYS A 104 -11.06 10.72 -7.02
C LYS A 104 -11.19 10.23 -8.46
N LEU A 105 -10.09 10.15 -9.21
CA LEU A 105 -10.07 9.59 -10.55
C LEU A 105 -10.42 8.09 -10.57
N ARG A 106 -10.11 7.38 -9.49
CA ARG A 106 -10.46 5.96 -9.29
C ARG A 106 -11.92 5.74 -8.88
N LYS A 107 -12.67 6.78 -8.53
CA LYS A 107 -14.09 6.71 -8.17
C LYS A 107 -15.04 6.36 -9.33
N LYS A 108 -14.55 6.02 -10.51
CA LYS A 108 -15.30 5.22 -11.49
C LYS A 108 -15.60 3.79 -11.03
N TYR A 109 -15.13 3.40 -9.85
CA TYR A 109 -15.42 2.09 -9.25
C TYR A 109 -16.81 2.12 -8.65
N LYS A 110 -17.62 1.19 -9.15
CA LYS A 110 -19.01 0.89 -8.75
C LYS A 110 -19.27 1.27 -7.29
N LYS A 111 -20.38 1.96 -7.06
CA LYS A 111 -20.98 2.13 -5.73
C LYS A 111 -20.99 0.78 -5.03
N ILE A 112 -20.07 0.59 -4.11
CA ILE A 112 -20.11 -0.54 -3.20
C ILE A 112 -21.30 -0.23 -2.31
N LYS A 113 -22.39 -0.95 -2.49
CA LYS A 113 -23.46 -1.00 -1.49
C LYS A 113 -22.91 -1.81 -0.33
N TRP A 114 -22.70 -1.15 0.78
CA TRP A 114 -22.47 -1.79 2.07
C TRP A 114 -23.76 -2.45 2.53
#